data_3e26c336cd31f665d17188e6611730fc
#
_entry.id   3e26c336cd31f665d17188e6611730fc
#
_cell.length_a   1.000
_cell.length_b   1.000
_cell.length_c   1.000
_cell.angle_alpha   90.00
_cell.angle_beta   90.00
_cell.angle_gamma   90.00
#
_symmetry.space_group_name_H-M   'P 1'
#
loop_
_entity.id
_entity.type
_entity.pdbx_description
1 polymer ?
#
loop_
_entity_poly.entity_id
_entity_poly.type
_entity_poly.pdbx_seq_one_letter_code
_entity_poly.pdbx_strand_id
1 'polypeptide(L)'
;MITDMKDAKIFSPLQLGRTTLKNRIAMAPMSMHYEATNGTVPKQLADIFVRRAEGGAGYVVIDAVTVDHKYWYIGKTTALDKDSLVPQFAAFAKRVSDAGSTLFPQLIHPGPESICALKGITPLGPSVNTNANGAVSRPITIDEIHKVVKQYGQAARRAEEAGCGGIALHVAHAYMLPGAFLSPLRNKRMDEYGGCIDNRARLILEIIEECRRNISRDFPIVLRVSGSEREPGGNSLDEMLYLAPKFEAAGVDMLEVSGGVQYEGLQNILPSHSQKIGMNVYEASEIKKVVNIPVFVVGKINDVRYAADLVERGLVDGVSMGRPLLADPDLPKKAYENRFDDITPCGSCGGRCITPEDPHHPVCKCHINPLV
;
A
#
# COMPACT_ATOMS: atom_id res chain seq x y z
N MET A 1 4.47 31.75 -1.28
CA MET A 1 3.41 31.06 -2.08
C MET A 1 4.08 30.50 -3.32
N ILE A 2 3.78 29.27 -3.70
CA ILE A 2 4.29 28.63 -4.92
C ILE A 2 3.64 29.34 -6.11
N THR A 3 4.43 30.02 -6.93
CA THR A 3 3.96 30.77 -8.12
C THR A 3 4.00 29.89 -9.38
N ASP A 4 4.92 28.96 -9.47
CA ASP A 4 5.01 27.96 -10.53
C ASP A 4 5.21 26.56 -9.92
N MET A 5 4.36 25.62 -10.28
CA MET A 5 4.42 24.25 -9.78
C MET A 5 5.68 23.50 -10.24
N LYS A 6 6.33 23.94 -11.31
CA LYS A 6 7.60 23.35 -11.75
C LYS A 6 8.70 23.51 -10.70
N ASP A 7 8.66 24.59 -9.94
CA ASP A 7 9.63 24.88 -8.88
C ASP A 7 9.22 24.30 -7.52
N ALA A 8 8.01 23.76 -7.41
CA ALA A 8 7.51 23.20 -6.18
C ALA A 8 8.28 21.92 -5.81
N LYS A 9 8.67 21.80 -4.53
CA LYS A 9 9.42 20.65 -4.00
C LYS A 9 8.74 19.30 -4.25
N ILE A 10 7.41 19.27 -4.37
CA ILE A 10 6.65 18.05 -4.68
C ILE A 10 7.04 17.45 -6.04
N PHE A 11 7.51 18.27 -6.99
CA PHE A 11 8.00 17.84 -8.30
C PHE A 11 9.52 17.63 -8.35
N SER A 12 10.24 17.87 -7.26
CA SER A 12 11.67 17.54 -7.18
C SER A 12 11.88 16.05 -7.05
N PRO A 13 12.96 15.48 -7.62
CA PRO A 13 13.29 14.07 -7.43
C PRO A 13 13.50 13.70 -5.96
N LEU A 14 13.28 12.43 -5.66
CA LEU A 14 13.60 11.84 -4.36
C LEU A 14 14.41 10.56 -4.57
N GLN A 15 15.59 10.50 -3.96
CA GLN A 15 16.41 9.29 -3.96
C GLN A 15 15.91 8.33 -2.89
N LEU A 16 15.67 7.09 -3.25
CA LEU A 16 15.27 6.01 -2.37
C LEU A 16 16.12 4.77 -2.68
N GLY A 17 17.14 4.50 -1.87
CA GLY A 17 18.15 3.50 -2.19
C GLY A 17 18.75 3.77 -3.58
N ARG A 18 18.78 2.76 -4.47
CA ARG A 18 19.24 2.90 -5.87
C ARG A 18 18.19 3.49 -6.82
N THR A 19 16.96 3.69 -6.36
CA THR A 19 15.83 4.16 -7.18
C THR A 19 15.64 5.66 -7.03
N THR A 20 15.62 6.39 -8.14
CA THR A 20 15.25 7.81 -8.16
C THR A 20 13.78 7.94 -8.55
N LEU A 21 12.96 8.41 -7.63
CA LEU A 21 11.58 8.80 -7.93
C LEU A 21 11.59 10.17 -8.60
N LYS A 22 10.95 10.32 -9.77
CA LYS A 22 11.00 11.58 -10.55
C LYS A 22 10.31 12.76 -9.85
N ASN A 23 9.37 12.48 -8.96
CA ASN A 23 8.68 13.45 -8.12
C ASN A 23 8.13 12.75 -6.87
N ARG A 24 7.44 13.50 -6.00
CA ARG A 24 6.95 13.06 -4.69
C ARG A 24 5.45 12.75 -4.68
N ILE A 25 4.89 12.37 -5.84
CA ILE A 25 3.48 11.96 -5.99
C ILE A 25 3.44 10.50 -6.41
N ALA A 26 2.89 9.64 -5.54
CA ALA A 26 2.70 8.23 -5.81
C ALA A 26 1.27 7.91 -6.26
N MET A 27 1.11 6.91 -7.15
CA MET A 27 -0.15 6.20 -7.27
C MET A 27 -0.25 5.21 -6.10
N ALA A 28 -1.15 5.50 -5.15
CA ALA A 28 -1.41 4.61 -4.01
C ALA A 28 -1.91 3.23 -4.47
N PRO A 29 -1.61 2.17 -3.72
CA PRO A 29 -2.14 0.83 -4.00
C PRO A 29 -3.67 0.85 -3.92
N MET A 30 -4.31 0.35 -4.96
CA MET A 30 -5.76 0.23 -5.07
C MET A 30 -6.14 -1.11 -5.67
N SER A 31 -6.96 -1.86 -4.94
CA SER A 31 -7.51 -3.13 -5.42
C SER A 31 -8.57 -2.85 -6.48
N MET A 32 -8.21 -3.05 -7.73
CA MET A 32 -9.08 -2.79 -8.89
C MET A 32 -9.97 -4.00 -9.26
N HIS A 33 -9.86 -5.10 -8.50
CA HIS A 33 -10.65 -6.32 -8.63
C HIS A 33 -10.54 -7.05 -9.97
N TYR A 34 -9.50 -6.79 -10.77
CA TYR A 34 -9.21 -7.61 -11.94
C TYR A 34 -8.73 -9.00 -11.53
N GLU A 35 -9.38 -10.03 -12.04
CA GLU A 35 -9.01 -11.42 -11.73
C GLU A 35 -7.69 -11.83 -12.42
N ALA A 36 -6.73 -12.22 -11.62
CA ALA A 36 -5.48 -12.82 -12.08
C ALA A 36 -5.67 -14.30 -12.42
N THR A 37 -5.18 -14.76 -13.55
CA THR A 37 -5.11 -16.20 -13.86
C THR A 37 -3.78 -16.74 -13.36
N ASN A 38 -3.82 -17.72 -12.44
CA ASN A 38 -2.63 -18.34 -11.86
C ASN A 38 -1.60 -17.35 -11.25
N GLY A 39 -2.06 -16.20 -10.75
CA GLY A 39 -1.23 -15.16 -10.15
C GLY A 39 -0.62 -14.17 -11.16
N THR A 40 -0.98 -14.28 -12.45
CA THR A 40 -0.47 -13.36 -13.49
C THR A 40 -1.07 -11.97 -13.35
N VAL A 41 -0.36 -10.94 -13.85
CA VAL A 41 -0.88 -9.58 -13.90
C VAL A 41 -1.81 -9.45 -15.12
N PRO A 42 -3.12 -9.21 -14.93
CA PRO A 42 -4.03 -8.96 -16.05
C PRO A 42 -3.58 -7.73 -16.84
N LYS A 43 -3.65 -7.83 -18.20
CA LYS A 43 -3.24 -6.71 -19.07
C LYS A 43 -3.98 -5.42 -18.73
N GLN A 44 -5.29 -5.49 -18.51
CA GLN A 44 -6.12 -4.33 -18.16
C GLN A 44 -5.67 -3.68 -16.85
N LEU A 45 -5.31 -4.48 -15.84
CA LEU A 45 -4.77 -3.98 -14.58
C LEU A 45 -3.43 -3.26 -14.81
N ALA A 46 -2.52 -3.87 -15.58
CA ALA A 46 -1.25 -3.25 -15.93
C ALA A 46 -1.45 -1.92 -16.69
N ASP A 47 -2.38 -1.87 -17.65
CA ASP A 47 -2.71 -0.67 -18.44
C ASP A 47 -3.15 0.50 -17.54
N ILE A 48 -3.91 0.23 -16.47
CA ILE A 48 -4.32 1.24 -15.49
C ILE A 48 -3.09 1.91 -14.84
N PHE A 49 -2.13 1.13 -14.37
CA PHE A 49 -0.93 1.66 -13.70
C PHE A 49 0.03 2.35 -14.69
N VAL A 50 0.22 1.78 -15.88
CA VAL A 50 1.02 2.41 -16.96
C VAL A 50 0.43 3.77 -17.33
N ARG A 51 -0.90 3.88 -17.46
CA ARG A 51 -1.56 5.16 -17.77
C ARG A 51 -1.31 6.24 -16.71
N ARG A 52 -1.15 5.89 -15.42
CA ARG A 52 -0.81 6.83 -14.35
C ARG A 52 0.67 7.21 -14.37
N ALA A 53 1.52 6.28 -14.79
CA ALA A 53 2.94 6.56 -15.04
C ALA A 53 3.12 7.61 -16.15
N GLU A 54 2.41 7.44 -17.29
CA GLU A 54 2.35 8.40 -18.40
C GLU A 54 1.81 9.77 -17.97
N GLY A 55 0.84 9.75 -17.05
CA GLY A 55 0.22 10.95 -16.45
C GLY A 55 1.08 11.66 -15.42
N GLY A 56 2.28 11.18 -15.15
CA GLY A 56 3.27 11.88 -14.35
C GLY A 56 3.43 11.42 -12.90
N ALA A 57 2.81 10.32 -12.47
CA ALA A 57 3.08 9.76 -11.15
C ALA A 57 4.57 9.43 -10.98
N GLY A 58 5.17 9.79 -9.83
CA GLY A 58 6.58 9.55 -9.52
C GLY A 58 6.91 8.06 -9.42
N TYR A 59 6.02 7.31 -8.77
CA TYR A 59 6.02 5.86 -8.78
C TYR A 59 4.59 5.33 -8.66
N VAL A 60 4.39 4.07 -9.02
CA VAL A 60 3.09 3.41 -8.96
C VAL A 60 3.19 2.14 -8.12
N VAL A 61 2.21 1.94 -7.24
CA VAL A 61 2.15 0.76 -6.37
C VAL A 61 1.01 -0.14 -6.80
N ILE A 62 1.34 -1.33 -7.34
CA ILE A 62 0.32 -2.32 -7.66
C ILE A 62 -0.12 -3.05 -6.38
N ASP A 63 -1.42 -3.12 -6.16
CA ASP A 63 -2.10 -3.87 -5.11
C ASP A 63 -2.97 -4.97 -5.73
N ALA A 64 -3.18 -6.09 -5.11
CA ALA A 64 -2.46 -6.72 -4.01
C ALA A 64 -1.62 -7.84 -4.61
N VAL A 65 -0.34 -7.94 -4.27
CA VAL A 65 0.53 -8.99 -4.78
C VAL A 65 0.75 -10.02 -3.66
N THR A 66 0.06 -11.16 -3.72
CA THR A 66 0.17 -12.16 -2.66
C THR A 66 1.50 -12.92 -2.74
N VAL A 67 2.04 -13.21 -1.56
CA VAL A 67 3.25 -14.07 -1.39
C VAL A 67 2.91 -15.55 -1.34
N ASP A 68 1.63 -15.91 -1.28
CA ASP A 68 1.12 -17.29 -1.31
C ASP A 68 -0.25 -17.33 -2.01
N HIS A 69 -0.30 -17.84 -3.25
CA HIS A 69 -1.54 -17.92 -4.04
C HIS A 69 -2.59 -18.91 -3.48
N LYS A 70 -2.25 -19.68 -2.47
CA LYS A 70 -3.22 -20.48 -1.73
C LYS A 70 -4.21 -19.59 -0.99
N TYR A 71 -3.75 -18.39 -0.57
CA TYR A 71 -4.55 -17.44 0.18
C TYR A 71 -4.85 -16.21 -0.70
N TRP A 72 -6.12 -16.01 -1.05
CA TRP A 72 -6.58 -14.91 -1.90
C TRP A 72 -7.23 -13.81 -1.05
N TYR A 73 -7.08 -12.58 -1.52
CA TYR A 73 -7.72 -11.43 -0.87
C TYR A 73 -9.05 -11.07 -1.53
N ILE A 74 -9.02 -10.65 -2.77
CA ILE A 74 -10.18 -10.23 -3.54
C ILE A 74 -10.10 -10.94 -4.89
N GLY A 75 -11.02 -11.87 -5.16
CA GLY A 75 -10.96 -12.67 -6.37
C GLY A 75 -9.64 -13.41 -6.53
N LYS A 76 -9.20 -13.65 -7.75
CA LYS A 76 -7.90 -14.26 -8.05
C LYS A 76 -6.82 -13.17 -8.05
N THR A 77 -6.10 -13.05 -6.96
CA THR A 77 -5.10 -12.01 -6.72
C THR A 77 -3.81 -12.27 -7.54
N THR A 78 -3.17 -11.20 -8.02
CA THR A 78 -1.78 -11.26 -8.53
C THR A 78 -0.83 -11.82 -7.48
N ALA A 79 0.24 -12.50 -7.92
CA ALA A 79 1.17 -13.15 -7.00
C ALA A 79 2.63 -13.01 -7.45
N LEU A 80 3.55 -13.06 -6.48
CA LEU A 80 4.99 -13.25 -6.68
C LEU A 80 5.53 -14.44 -5.89
N ASP A 81 4.72 -15.51 -5.79
CA ASP A 81 4.99 -16.69 -4.99
C ASP A 81 5.84 -17.77 -5.70
N LYS A 82 6.10 -17.62 -6.99
CA LYS A 82 6.89 -18.55 -7.81
C LYS A 82 7.70 -17.86 -8.89
N ASP A 83 8.86 -18.43 -9.26
CA ASP A 83 9.81 -17.82 -10.21
C ASP A 83 9.24 -17.67 -11.62
N SER A 84 8.32 -18.54 -12.02
CA SER A 84 7.65 -18.47 -13.33
C SER A 84 6.84 -17.18 -13.55
N LEU A 85 6.59 -16.39 -12.49
CA LEU A 85 5.88 -15.10 -12.55
C LEU A 85 6.83 -13.91 -12.80
N VAL A 86 8.15 -14.08 -12.62
CA VAL A 86 9.15 -13.02 -12.79
C VAL A 86 9.11 -12.40 -14.19
N PRO A 87 9.06 -13.17 -15.31
CA PRO A 87 9.10 -12.56 -16.65
C PRO A 87 7.95 -11.60 -16.94
N GLN A 88 6.74 -11.90 -16.44
CA GLN A 88 5.60 -11.01 -16.66
C GLN A 88 5.65 -9.74 -15.79
N PHE A 89 6.15 -9.85 -14.54
CA PHE A 89 6.42 -8.66 -13.73
C PHE A 89 7.52 -7.82 -14.35
N ALA A 90 8.55 -8.43 -14.95
CA ALA A 90 9.59 -7.71 -15.68
C ALA A 90 9.02 -6.95 -16.89
N ALA A 91 8.15 -7.56 -17.67
CA ALA A 91 7.46 -6.89 -18.77
C ALA A 91 6.60 -5.73 -18.27
N PHE A 92 5.93 -5.88 -17.14
CA PHE A 92 5.13 -4.81 -16.53
C PHE A 92 6.02 -3.68 -15.97
N ALA A 93 7.06 -4.01 -15.23
CA ALA A 93 8.02 -3.03 -14.69
C ALA A 93 8.67 -2.22 -15.83
N LYS A 94 9.03 -2.89 -16.93
CA LYS A 94 9.55 -2.21 -18.11
C LYS A 94 8.55 -1.22 -18.72
N ARG A 95 7.28 -1.61 -18.89
CA ARG A 95 6.24 -0.71 -19.40
C ARG A 95 6.07 0.54 -18.53
N VAL A 96 6.07 0.38 -17.20
CA VAL A 96 6.00 1.49 -16.25
C VAL A 96 7.24 2.37 -16.34
N SER A 97 8.43 1.77 -16.50
CA SER A 97 9.69 2.49 -16.68
C SER A 97 9.72 3.27 -18.01
N ASP A 98 9.28 2.66 -19.10
CA ASP A 98 9.17 3.31 -20.41
C ASP A 98 8.21 4.53 -20.37
N ALA A 99 7.19 4.47 -19.49
CA ALA A 99 6.28 5.57 -19.20
C ALA A 99 6.88 6.62 -18.23
N GLY A 100 8.14 6.50 -17.86
CA GLY A 100 8.88 7.44 -17.01
C GLY A 100 8.50 7.39 -15.54
N SER A 101 8.08 6.24 -15.02
CA SER A 101 7.76 6.03 -13.60
C SER A 101 8.43 4.75 -13.11
N THR A 102 8.11 4.33 -11.88
CA THR A 102 8.74 3.15 -11.26
C THR A 102 7.67 2.29 -10.61
N LEU A 103 7.74 0.96 -10.81
CA LEU A 103 6.79 0.00 -10.27
C LEU A 103 7.25 -0.53 -8.91
N PHE A 104 6.33 -0.51 -7.93
CA PHE A 104 6.48 -1.16 -6.63
C PHE A 104 5.33 -2.16 -6.42
N PRO A 105 5.57 -3.49 -6.40
CA PRO A 105 4.55 -4.44 -5.98
C PRO A 105 4.31 -4.33 -4.47
N GLN A 106 3.03 -4.18 -4.06
CA GLN A 106 2.66 -4.25 -2.66
C GLN A 106 2.47 -5.70 -2.26
N LEU A 107 3.44 -6.25 -1.53
CA LEU A 107 3.44 -7.61 -1.05
C LEU A 107 2.46 -7.77 0.12
N ILE A 108 1.61 -8.79 0.02
CA ILE A 108 0.61 -9.11 1.04
C ILE A 108 0.55 -10.60 1.32
N HIS A 109 0.11 -10.94 2.52
CA HIS A 109 -0.56 -12.21 2.84
C HIS A 109 -1.94 -11.83 3.39
N PRO A 110 -3.05 -12.27 2.77
CA PRO A 110 -4.39 -11.79 3.14
C PRO A 110 -4.79 -12.07 4.59
N GLY A 111 -4.18 -13.09 5.18
CA GLY A 111 -4.45 -13.40 6.58
C GLY A 111 -5.91 -13.72 6.85
N PRO A 112 -6.52 -13.12 7.89
CA PRO A 112 -7.92 -13.33 8.26
C PRO A 112 -8.91 -12.93 7.17
N GLU A 113 -8.54 -12.00 6.31
CA GLU A 113 -9.40 -11.48 5.23
C GLU A 113 -9.35 -12.33 3.95
N SER A 114 -8.63 -13.46 3.98
CA SER A 114 -8.58 -14.36 2.83
C SER A 114 -9.96 -14.90 2.49
N ILE A 115 -10.31 -14.87 1.20
CA ILE A 115 -11.53 -15.51 0.68
C ILE A 115 -11.33 -16.99 0.34
N CYS A 116 -10.21 -17.60 0.72
CA CYS A 116 -9.90 -19.01 0.47
C CYS A 116 -10.93 -19.98 1.10
N ALA A 117 -11.72 -19.50 2.07
CA ALA A 117 -12.83 -20.25 2.65
C ALA A 117 -13.85 -20.72 1.59
N LEU A 118 -14.03 -19.96 0.50
CA LEU A 118 -14.88 -20.35 -0.64
C LEU A 118 -14.39 -21.61 -1.35
N LYS A 119 -13.14 -22.03 -1.09
CA LYS A 119 -12.53 -23.27 -1.59
C LYS A 119 -12.28 -24.31 -0.49
N GLY A 120 -12.93 -24.17 0.65
CA GLY A 120 -12.75 -25.07 1.79
C GLY A 120 -11.39 -24.94 2.50
N ILE A 121 -10.65 -23.85 2.28
CA ILE A 121 -9.37 -23.57 2.95
C ILE A 121 -9.65 -22.58 4.10
N THR A 122 -9.23 -22.94 5.31
CA THR A 122 -9.39 -22.06 6.47
C THR A 122 -8.41 -20.90 6.40
N PRO A 123 -8.86 -19.63 6.47
CA PRO A 123 -7.99 -18.46 6.57
C PRO A 123 -7.06 -18.55 7.77
N LEU A 124 -5.89 -17.90 7.67
CA LEU A 124 -4.92 -17.80 8.77
C LEU A 124 -5.00 -16.44 9.43
N GLY A 125 -4.93 -16.40 10.75
CA GLY A 125 -4.88 -15.16 11.52
C GLY A 125 -3.92 -15.27 12.70
N PRO A 126 -3.60 -14.15 13.38
CA PRO A 126 -2.88 -14.26 14.66
C PRO A 126 -3.72 -15.01 15.68
N SER A 127 -5.03 -14.87 15.61
CA SER A 127 -6.03 -15.47 16.50
C SER A 127 -7.26 -15.87 15.68
N VAL A 128 -8.27 -16.40 16.34
CA VAL A 128 -9.60 -16.59 15.72
C VAL A 128 -10.20 -15.21 15.44
N ASN A 129 -10.48 -14.93 14.17
CA ASN A 129 -11.11 -13.68 13.71
C ASN A 129 -12.17 -14.03 12.67
N THR A 130 -13.29 -13.32 12.69
CA THR A 130 -14.32 -13.42 11.66
C THR A 130 -14.17 -12.23 10.72
N ASN A 131 -14.09 -12.48 9.42
CA ASN A 131 -14.04 -11.41 8.42
C ASN A 131 -15.44 -10.94 7.99
N ALA A 132 -15.50 -9.89 7.18
CA ALA A 132 -16.76 -9.32 6.70
C ALA A 132 -17.65 -10.30 5.91
N ASN A 133 -17.08 -11.37 5.36
CA ASN A 133 -17.80 -12.41 4.61
C ASN A 133 -18.22 -13.59 5.51
N GLY A 134 -18.02 -13.48 6.82
CA GLY A 134 -18.37 -14.53 7.78
C GLY A 134 -17.36 -15.68 7.86
N ALA A 135 -16.26 -15.64 7.13
CA ALA A 135 -15.21 -16.65 7.23
C ALA A 135 -14.41 -16.49 8.53
N VAL A 136 -14.17 -17.60 9.20
CA VAL A 136 -13.46 -17.65 10.48
C VAL A 136 -12.04 -18.12 10.27
N SER A 137 -11.05 -17.32 10.67
CA SER A 137 -9.64 -17.71 10.63
C SER A 137 -9.26 -18.60 11.82
N ARG A 138 -8.27 -19.47 11.62
CA ARG A 138 -7.59 -20.14 12.72
C ARG A 138 -6.29 -19.46 13.08
N PRO A 139 -5.83 -19.59 14.33
CA PRO A 139 -4.49 -19.18 14.71
C PRO A 139 -3.44 -19.86 13.84
N ILE A 140 -2.52 -19.09 13.29
CA ILE A 140 -1.35 -19.59 12.56
C ILE A 140 -0.33 -20.16 13.56
N THR A 141 0.30 -21.29 13.23
CA THR A 141 1.36 -21.88 14.06
C THR A 141 2.68 -21.16 13.88
N ILE A 142 3.63 -21.36 14.79
CA ILE A 142 5.00 -20.78 14.71
C ILE A 142 5.70 -21.22 13.41
N ASP A 143 5.62 -22.50 13.05
CA ASP A 143 6.22 -23.01 11.82
C ASP A 143 5.61 -22.38 10.57
N GLU A 144 4.30 -22.14 10.58
CA GLU A 144 3.63 -21.41 9.48
C GLU A 144 4.03 -19.94 9.45
N ILE A 145 4.26 -19.28 10.60
CA ILE A 145 4.82 -17.92 10.66
C ILE A 145 6.17 -17.88 9.97
N HIS A 146 7.10 -18.76 10.34
CA HIS A 146 8.41 -18.84 9.71
C HIS A 146 8.33 -19.12 8.21
N LYS A 147 7.37 -19.92 7.76
CA LYS A 147 7.12 -20.16 6.35
C LYS A 147 6.67 -18.86 5.64
N VAL A 148 5.71 -18.13 6.21
CA VAL A 148 5.23 -16.86 5.65
C VAL A 148 6.37 -15.84 5.56
N VAL A 149 7.20 -15.72 6.59
CA VAL A 149 8.38 -14.84 6.59
C VAL A 149 9.28 -15.15 5.39
N LYS A 150 9.62 -16.44 5.16
CA LYS A 150 10.41 -16.86 4.00
C LYS A 150 9.72 -16.54 2.66
N GLN A 151 8.39 -16.68 2.58
CA GLN A 151 7.64 -16.36 1.37
C GLN A 151 7.74 -14.87 1.01
N TYR A 152 7.71 -13.96 2.00
CA TYR A 152 7.95 -12.53 1.77
C TYR A 152 9.37 -12.26 1.24
N GLY A 153 10.40 -12.86 1.82
CA GLY A 153 11.77 -12.73 1.33
C GLY A 153 11.94 -13.20 -0.10
N GLN A 154 11.33 -14.35 -0.47
CA GLN A 154 11.37 -14.87 -1.83
C GLN A 154 10.57 -14.00 -2.82
N ALA A 155 9.44 -13.43 -2.40
CA ALA A 155 8.68 -12.50 -3.22
C ALA A 155 9.46 -11.20 -3.47
N ALA A 156 10.18 -10.68 -2.45
CA ALA A 156 11.05 -9.52 -2.56
C ALA A 156 12.18 -9.76 -3.58
N ARG A 157 12.87 -10.92 -3.51
CA ARG A 157 13.89 -11.33 -4.49
C ARG A 157 13.32 -11.32 -5.92
N ARG A 158 12.14 -11.93 -6.12
CA ARG A 158 11.49 -11.96 -7.45
C ARG A 158 11.14 -10.58 -7.96
N ALA A 159 10.70 -9.66 -7.09
CA ALA A 159 10.44 -8.27 -7.46
C ALA A 159 11.71 -7.56 -7.94
N GLU A 160 12.84 -7.79 -7.27
CA GLU A 160 14.13 -7.25 -7.66
C GLU A 160 14.61 -7.84 -8.98
N GLU A 161 14.54 -9.15 -9.17
CA GLU A 161 14.87 -9.86 -10.43
C GLU A 161 13.98 -9.39 -11.59
N ALA A 162 12.73 -9.04 -11.33
CA ALA A 162 11.82 -8.48 -12.31
C ALA A 162 12.14 -7.02 -12.69
N GLY A 163 13.15 -6.39 -12.08
CA GLY A 163 13.49 -4.99 -12.36
C GLY A 163 12.49 -3.99 -11.80
N CYS A 164 11.71 -4.35 -10.77
CA CYS A 164 10.92 -3.39 -10.02
C CYS A 164 11.84 -2.37 -9.32
N GLY A 165 11.33 -1.18 -9.03
CA GLY A 165 12.12 -0.14 -8.36
C GLY A 165 12.25 -0.32 -6.84
N GLY A 166 11.45 -1.19 -6.26
CA GLY A 166 11.40 -1.53 -4.86
C GLY A 166 10.19 -2.39 -4.57
N ILE A 167 9.95 -2.68 -3.30
CA ILE A 167 8.73 -3.34 -2.82
C ILE A 167 7.99 -2.45 -1.82
N ALA A 168 6.68 -2.64 -1.71
CA ALA A 168 5.88 -2.12 -0.61
C ALA A 168 5.41 -3.29 0.28
N LEU A 169 5.50 -3.15 1.59
CA LEU A 169 4.97 -4.10 2.57
C LEU A 169 3.70 -3.51 3.20
N HIS A 170 2.61 -4.28 3.21
CA HIS A 170 1.34 -3.80 3.72
C HIS A 170 1.09 -4.23 5.17
N VAL A 171 1.15 -3.26 6.09
CA VAL A 171 0.95 -3.47 7.53
C VAL A 171 -0.23 -2.65 8.06
N ALA A 172 -0.73 -1.68 7.28
CA ALA A 172 -1.83 -0.82 7.70
C ALA A 172 -3.18 -1.54 7.84
N HIS A 173 -4.09 -0.92 8.59
CA HIS A 173 -5.52 -1.20 8.65
C HIS A 173 -5.94 -2.49 9.36
N ALA A 174 -5.03 -3.20 10.04
CA ALA A 174 -5.29 -4.41 10.84
C ALA A 174 -5.97 -5.57 10.10
N TYR A 175 -5.94 -5.63 8.76
CA TYR A 175 -6.68 -6.64 8.01
C TYR A 175 -5.80 -7.67 7.27
N MET A 176 -4.66 -7.29 6.72
CA MET A 176 -3.67 -8.24 6.19
C MET A 176 -2.92 -8.93 7.33
N LEU A 177 -2.35 -10.09 7.09
CA LEU A 177 -1.72 -10.88 8.15
C LEU A 177 -0.73 -10.07 9.00
N PRO A 178 0.26 -9.31 8.43
CA PRO A 178 1.18 -8.54 9.25
C PRO A 178 0.48 -7.46 10.08
N GLY A 179 -0.49 -6.74 9.48
CA GLY A 179 -1.28 -5.74 10.19
C GLY A 179 -2.18 -6.33 11.27
N ALA A 180 -2.75 -7.53 11.02
CA ALA A 180 -3.55 -8.23 12.00
C ALA A 180 -2.71 -8.70 13.20
N PHE A 181 -1.43 -9.06 12.99
CA PHE A 181 -0.49 -9.34 14.08
C PHE A 181 -0.19 -8.10 14.91
N LEU A 182 0.00 -6.95 14.27
CA LEU A 182 0.31 -5.69 14.96
C LEU A 182 -0.88 -5.21 15.81
N SER A 183 -2.10 -5.36 15.31
CA SER A 183 -3.29 -4.82 15.97
C SER A 183 -3.74 -5.65 17.17
N PRO A 184 -3.87 -5.03 18.37
CA PRO A 184 -4.42 -5.71 19.54
C PRO A 184 -5.90 -6.05 19.38
N LEU A 185 -6.61 -5.45 18.41
CA LEU A 185 -7.99 -5.79 18.08
C LEU A 185 -8.09 -7.22 17.49
N ARG A 186 -7.09 -7.63 16.70
CA ARG A 186 -7.03 -8.91 15.99
C ARG A 186 -6.14 -9.94 16.66
N ASN A 187 -5.07 -9.50 17.32
CA ASN A 187 -4.06 -10.37 17.92
C ASN A 187 -4.33 -10.59 19.42
N LYS A 188 -4.78 -11.77 19.76
CA LYS A 188 -5.05 -12.23 21.15
C LYS A 188 -4.08 -13.35 21.57
N ARG A 189 -2.92 -13.46 20.91
CA ARG A 189 -1.89 -14.45 21.25
C ARG A 189 -1.25 -14.15 22.60
N MET A 190 -0.81 -15.23 23.26
CA MET A 190 -0.12 -15.19 24.55
C MET A 190 1.33 -15.68 24.48
N ASP A 191 1.82 -15.93 23.24
CA ASP A 191 3.20 -16.29 22.96
C ASP A 191 4.06 -15.07 22.54
N GLU A 192 5.27 -15.31 22.04
CA GLU A 192 6.22 -14.28 21.62
C GLU A 192 5.76 -13.41 20.46
N TYR A 193 4.61 -13.71 19.85
CA TYR A 193 4.00 -12.92 18.78
C TYR A 193 2.76 -12.12 19.25
N GLY A 194 2.46 -12.10 20.55
CA GLY A 194 1.29 -11.44 21.11
C GLY A 194 1.54 -10.68 22.40
N GLY A 195 0.51 -10.03 22.92
CA GLY A 195 0.58 -9.23 24.15
C GLY A 195 1.20 -7.85 23.93
N CYS A 196 2.43 -7.59 24.37
CA CYS A 196 3.07 -6.28 24.26
C CYS A 196 3.35 -5.88 22.80
N ILE A 197 3.56 -4.57 22.59
CA ILE A 197 3.75 -4.00 21.25
C ILE A 197 4.96 -4.60 20.51
N ASP A 198 6.05 -4.89 21.21
CA ASP A 198 7.24 -5.50 20.61
C ASP A 198 6.95 -6.91 20.07
N ASN A 199 6.22 -7.70 20.82
CA ASN A 199 5.80 -9.02 20.38
C ASN A 199 4.84 -8.97 19.19
N ARG A 200 3.87 -8.03 19.21
CA ARG A 200 2.95 -7.84 18.10
C ARG A 200 3.66 -7.36 16.82
N ALA A 201 4.74 -6.60 16.94
CA ALA A 201 5.55 -6.13 15.82
C ALA A 201 6.57 -7.16 15.31
N ARG A 202 6.84 -8.24 16.06
CA ARG A 202 7.87 -9.25 15.75
C ARG A 202 7.76 -9.81 14.33
N LEU A 203 6.57 -10.26 13.92
CA LEU A 203 6.36 -10.79 12.57
C LEU A 203 6.78 -9.77 11.50
N ILE A 204 6.48 -8.50 11.69
CA ILE A 204 6.80 -7.45 10.73
C ILE A 204 8.31 -7.25 10.64
N LEU A 205 8.99 -7.19 11.78
CA LEU A 205 10.44 -7.05 11.83
C LEU A 205 11.14 -8.25 11.16
N GLU A 206 10.70 -9.47 11.44
CA GLU A 206 11.20 -10.68 10.79
C GLU A 206 10.98 -10.68 9.27
N ILE A 207 9.82 -10.19 8.80
CA ILE A 207 9.56 -10.02 7.37
C ILE A 207 10.51 -9.02 6.73
N ILE A 208 10.72 -7.86 7.36
CA ILE A 208 11.65 -6.82 6.85
C ILE A 208 13.07 -7.38 6.77
N GLU A 209 13.55 -8.00 7.83
CA GLU A 209 14.88 -8.62 7.89
C GLU A 209 15.04 -9.73 6.84
N GLU A 210 14.03 -10.59 6.67
CA GLU A 210 14.09 -11.66 5.66
C GLU A 210 14.07 -11.09 4.24
N CYS A 211 13.27 -10.04 3.97
CA CYS A 211 13.35 -9.34 2.70
C CYS A 211 14.76 -8.79 2.47
N ARG A 212 15.37 -8.13 3.46
CA ARG A 212 16.74 -7.60 3.36
C ARG A 212 17.79 -8.67 3.10
N ARG A 213 17.64 -9.89 3.64
CA ARG A 213 18.55 -10.99 3.35
C ARG A 213 18.48 -11.50 1.91
N ASN A 214 17.36 -11.25 1.23
CA ASN A 214 17.08 -11.79 -0.10
C ASN A 214 17.21 -10.78 -1.24
N ILE A 215 17.43 -9.49 -0.94
CA ILE A 215 17.55 -8.39 -1.91
C ILE A 215 18.84 -7.61 -1.70
N SER A 216 19.24 -6.81 -2.71
CA SER A 216 20.36 -5.88 -2.58
C SER A 216 20.11 -4.84 -1.48
N ARG A 217 21.18 -4.41 -0.82
CA ARG A 217 21.09 -3.46 0.30
C ARG A 217 20.40 -2.16 -0.09
N ASP A 218 20.57 -1.72 -1.30
CA ASP A 218 20.06 -0.47 -1.88
C ASP A 218 18.72 -0.62 -2.61
N PHE A 219 18.14 -1.84 -2.66
CA PHE A 219 16.80 -2.06 -3.23
C PHE A 219 15.73 -1.60 -2.23
N PRO A 220 14.87 -0.62 -2.58
CA PRO A 220 13.97 0.02 -1.63
C PRO A 220 12.90 -0.89 -1.01
N ILE A 221 12.69 -0.76 0.30
CA ILE A 221 11.52 -1.27 1.02
C ILE A 221 10.69 -0.10 1.52
N VAL A 222 9.46 0.01 1.04
CA VAL A 222 8.44 0.93 1.55
C VAL A 222 7.54 0.17 2.53
N LEU A 223 7.30 0.72 3.71
CA LEU A 223 6.37 0.13 4.67
C LEU A 223 5.12 0.99 4.81
N ARG A 224 3.96 0.43 4.45
CA ARG A 224 2.67 1.09 4.63
C ARG A 224 2.08 0.75 5.99
N VAL A 225 1.87 1.77 6.83
CA VAL A 225 1.39 1.64 8.21
C VAL A 225 0.14 2.49 8.47
N SER A 226 -0.66 2.15 9.48
CA SER A 226 -1.64 3.07 10.06
C SER A 226 -0.94 3.92 11.13
N GLY A 227 -0.90 5.24 10.96
CA GLY A 227 -0.37 6.15 12.00
C GLY A 227 -1.18 6.08 13.30
N SER A 228 -2.48 5.76 13.18
CA SER A 228 -3.37 5.38 14.28
C SER A 228 -4.50 4.52 13.72
N GLU A 229 -4.92 3.52 14.47
CA GLU A 229 -6.08 2.68 14.09
C GLU A 229 -7.41 3.39 14.30
N ARG A 230 -7.46 4.44 15.12
CA ARG A 230 -8.65 5.26 15.41
C ARG A 230 -9.85 4.46 15.94
N GLU A 231 -9.58 3.31 16.54
CA GLU A 231 -10.56 2.42 17.11
C GLU A 231 -10.20 2.19 18.59
N PRO A 232 -11.16 2.23 19.53
CA PRO A 232 -10.90 1.92 20.94
C PRO A 232 -10.23 0.57 21.13
N GLY A 233 -9.07 0.57 21.80
CA GLY A 233 -8.26 -0.63 21.99
C GLY A 233 -7.39 -1.02 20.78
N GLY A 234 -7.38 -0.24 19.71
CA GLY A 234 -6.44 -0.37 18.59
C GLY A 234 -5.12 0.36 18.84
N ASN A 235 -4.19 0.22 17.91
CA ASN A 235 -2.89 0.90 18.01
C ASN A 235 -3.05 2.43 17.93
N SER A 236 -2.38 3.12 18.85
CA SER A 236 -2.33 4.58 18.94
C SER A 236 -1.19 5.16 18.10
N LEU A 237 -1.18 6.49 17.96
CA LEU A 237 -0.04 7.21 17.40
C LEU A 237 1.23 7.00 18.24
N ASP A 238 1.12 7.00 19.58
CA ASP A 238 2.29 6.83 20.47
C ASP A 238 2.96 5.47 20.26
N GLU A 239 2.19 4.40 20.03
CA GLU A 239 2.75 3.10 19.68
C GLU A 239 3.44 3.12 18.31
N MET A 240 2.91 3.88 17.34
CA MET A 240 3.56 4.02 16.04
C MET A 240 4.82 4.89 16.11
N LEU A 241 4.84 5.94 16.94
CA LEU A 241 6.06 6.73 17.20
C LEU A 241 7.16 5.88 17.84
N TYR A 242 6.79 4.91 18.66
CA TYR A 242 7.72 3.93 19.24
C TYR A 242 8.24 2.92 18.21
N LEU A 243 7.40 2.48 17.27
CA LEU A 243 7.75 1.45 16.28
C LEU A 243 8.47 2.01 15.06
N ALA A 244 8.17 3.22 14.61
CA ALA A 244 8.69 3.76 13.37
C ALA A 244 10.24 3.77 13.30
N PRO A 245 10.99 4.18 14.36
CA PRO A 245 12.44 4.06 14.37
C PRO A 245 12.95 2.60 14.33
N LYS A 246 12.18 1.65 14.87
CA LYS A 246 12.53 0.22 14.81
C LYS A 246 12.38 -0.34 13.40
N PHE A 247 11.36 0.09 12.66
CA PHE A 247 11.20 -0.28 11.27
C PHE A 247 12.31 0.30 10.38
N GLU A 248 12.69 1.57 10.61
CA GLU A 248 13.87 2.18 9.98
C GLU A 248 15.13 1.37 10.26
N ALA A 249 15.40 1.06 11.53
CA ALA A 249 16.57 0.28 11.93
C ALA A 249 16.61 -1.14 11.35
N ALA A 250 15.44 -1.76 11.14
CA ALA A 250 15.29 -3.07 10.48
C ALA A 250 15.53 -3.00 8.96
N GLY A 251 15.59 -1.80 8.38
CA GLY A 251 15.93 -1.60 6.98
C GLY A 251 14.78 -1.12 6.08
N VAL A 252 13.76 -0.51 6.63
CA VAL A 252 12.76 0.23 5.83
C VAL A 252 13.38 1.51 5.31
N ASP A 253 13.18 1.83 4.03
CA ASP A 253 13.72 3.03 3.38
C ASP A 253 12.70 4.18 3.28
N MET A 254 11.41 3.88 3.41
CA MET A 254 10.34 4.89 3.40
C MET A 254 9.11 4.39 4.14
N LEU A 255 8.46 5.26 4.89
CA LEU A 255 7.13 5.00 5.47
C LEU A 255 6.03 5.65 4.63
N GLU A 256 4.96 4.91 4.33
CA GLU A 256 3.71 5.43 3.79
C GLU A 256 2.65 5.38 4.88
N VAL A 257 2.27 6.54 5.41
CA VAL A 257 1.35 6.65 6.54
C VAL A 257 -0.08 6.78 6.05
N SER A 258 -0.89 5.78 6.40
CA SER A 258 -2.34 5.74 6.30
C SER A 258 -2.97 5.83 7.70
N GLY A 259 -4.21 5.41 7.88
CA GLY A 259 -4.86 5.38 9.19
C GLY A 259 -6.18 4.64 9.18
N GLY A 260 -6.68 4.36 10.37
CA GLY A 260 -7.90 3.58 10.58
C GLY A 260 -7.69 2.08 10.44
N VAL A 261 -8.74 1.35 10.73
CA VAL A 261 -8.83 -0.11 10.63
C VAL A 261 -10.01 -0.54 9.78
N GLN A 262 -9.94 -1.72 9.16
CA GLN A 262 -11.05 -2.35 8.48
C GLN A 262 -11.85 -3.25 9.45
N TYR A 263 -12.17 -2.75 10.63
CA TYR A 263 -12.90 -3.53 11.63
C TYR A 263 -14.39 -3.19 11.63
N GLU A 264 -14.73 -1.90 11.57
CA GLU A 264 -16.11 -1.40 11.64
C GLU A 264 -16.55 -0.62 10.39
N GLY A 265 -15.85 -0.78 9.28
CA GLY A 265 -16.23 -0.17 8.01
C GLY A 265 -15.07 0.48 7.26
N LEU A 266 -15.23 0.53 5.95
CA LEU A 266 -14.20 1.05 5.03
C LEU A 266 -14.01 2.57 5.14
N GLN A 267 -14.95 3.31 5.74
CA GLN A 267 -14.92 4.78 5.81
C GLN A 267 -13.73 5.33 6.61
N ASN A 268 -13.22 4.58 7.58
CA ASN A 268 -12.03 4.98 8.34
C ASN A 268 -10.73 4.83 7.53
N ILE A 269 -10.76 3.98 6.49
CA ILE A 269 -9.65 3.72 5.58
C ILE A 269 -9.83 4.49 4.27
N LEU A 270 -11.06 4.54 3.76
CA LEU A 270 -11.43 5.14 2.48
C LEU A 270 -12.37 6.33 2.71
N PRO A 271 -11.82 7.50 3.05
CA PRO A 271 -12.63 8.65 3.46
C PRO A 271 -13.61 9.10 2.37
N SER A 272 -14.86 9.32 2.77
CA SER A 272 -15.94 9.88 1.95
C SER A 272 -15.82 11.42 1.82
N HIS A 273 -16.78 12.05 1.14
CA HIS A 273 -16.83 13.49 0.98
C HIS A 273 -16.96 14.25 2.32
N SER A 274 -17.65 13.67 3.32
CA SER A 274 -17.88 14.30 4.63
C SER A 274 -16.67 14.30 5.56
N GLN A 275 -15.65 13.47 5.30
CA GLN A 275 -14.49 13.38 6.18
C GLN A 275 -13.44 14.45 5.86
N LYS A 276 -12.60 14.77 6.85
CA LYS A 276 -11.56 15.80 6.76
C LYS A 276 -10.57 15.53 5.63
N ILE A 277 -10.20 16.56 4.90
CA ILE A 277 -9.10 16.53 3.92
C ILE A 277 -7.79 16.32 4.68
N GLY A 278 -6.91 15.46 4.14
CA GLY A 278 -5.61 15.19 4.74
C GLY A 278 -5.71 14.54 6.13
N MET A 279 -6.66 13.63 6.32
CA MET A 279 -7.00 13.06 7.64
C MET A 279 -5.86 12.32 8.35
N ASN A 280 -4.80 11.95 7.63
CA ASN A 280 -3.62 11.24 8.18
C ASN A 280 -2.37 12.14 8.25
N VAL A 281 -2.51 13.44 7.90
CA VAL A 281 -1.36 14.36 7.83
C VAL A 281 -0.74 14.59 9.21
N TYR A 282 -1.56 14.69 10.25
CA TYR A 282 -1.06 14.90 11.60
C TYR A 282 -0.16 13.74 12.03
N GLU A 283 -0.66 12.51 11.93
CA GLU A 283 0.10 11.32 12.30
C GLU A 283 1.37 11.16 11.46
N ALA A 284 1.30 11.41 10.16
CA ALA A 284 2.46 11.36 9.27
C ALA A 284 3.52 12.40 9.68
N SER A 285 3.09 13.63 10.02
CA SER A 285 4.00 14.70 10.44
C SER A 285 4.68 14.42 11.78
N GLU A 286 3.99 13.77 12.72
CA GLU A 286 4.60 13.36 13.99
C GLU A 286 5.58 12.18 13.79
N ILE A 287 5.21 11.18 12.97
CA ILE A 287 6.11 10.07 12.64
C ILE A 287 7.38 10.59 11.96
N LYS A 288 7.27 11.56 11.06
CA LYS A 288 8.42 12.16 10.39
C LYS A 288 9.45 12.79 11.35
N LYS A 289 9.03 13.21 12.53
CA LYS A 289 9.95 13.81 13.53
C LYS A 289 10.84 12.79 14.23
N VAL A 290 10.46 11.52 14.19
CA VAL A 290 11.16 10.42 14.92
C VAL A 290 11.93 9.47 14.00
N VAL A 291 11.89 9.68 12.66
CA VAL A 291 12.65 8.90 11.67
C VAL A 291 13.46 9.80 10.75
N ASN A 292 14.52 9.23 10.14
CA ASN A 292 15.38 9.93 9.17
C ASN A 292 15.03 9.58 7.71
N ILE A 293 14.24 8.52 7.51
CA ILE A 293 13.76 8.09 6.19
C ILE A 293 12.57 8.93 5.73
N PRO A 294 12.34 9.04 4.41
CA PRO A 294 11.19 9.77 3.89
C PRO A 294 9.85 9.23 4.42
N VAL A 295 8.91 10.15 4.67
CA VAL A 295 7.55 9.84 5.09
C VAL A 295 6.56 10.39 4.07
N PHE A 296 5.81 9.50 3.43
CA PHE A 296 4.69 9.83 2.57
C PHE A 296 3.37 9.70 3.33
N VAL A 297 2.36 10.44 2.89
CA VAL A 297 1.02 10.38 3.48
C VAL A 297 -0.04 10.08 2.44
N VAL A 298 -1.03 9.26 2.82
CA VAL A 298 -2.24 9.01 2.04
C VAL A 298 -3.47 9.30 2.90
N GLY A 299 -4.53 9.88 2.33
CA GLY A 299 -5.79 10.10 3.06
C GLY A 299 -6.50 11.37 2.64
N LYS A 300 -7.37 11.26 1.62
CA LYS A 300 -8.17 12.37 1.07
C LYS A 300 -7.34 13.61 0.73
N ILE A 301 -6.20 13.42 0.06
CA ILE A 301 -5.40 14.49 -0.55
C ILE A 301 -5.79 14.51 -2.03
N ASN A 302 -6.72 15.39 -2.38
CA ASN A 302 -7.34 15.44 -3.71
C ASN A 302 -6.86 16.64 -4.54
N ASP A 303 -6.21 17.63 -3.92
CA ASP A 303 -5.65 18.83 -4.57
C ASP A 303 -4.13 18.80 -4.49
N VAL A 304 -3.46 18.92 -5.64
CA VAL A 304 -1.99 18.93 -5.72
C VAL A 304 -1.39 20.18 -5.08
N ARG A 305 -2.10 21.32 -5.07
CA ARG A 305 -1.63 22.55 -4.40
C ARG A 305 -1.55 22.35 -2.89
N TYR A 306 -2.57 21.65 -2.32
CA TYR A 306 -2.53 21.24 -0.91
C TYR A 306 -1.40 20.25 -0.65
N ALA A 307 -1.22 19.26 -1.54
CA ALA A 307 -0.12 18.31 -1.45
C ALA A 307 1.26 19.02 -1.50
N ALA A 308 1.41 20.00 -2.39
CA ALA A 308 2.64 20.80 -2.50
C ALA A 308 2.89 21.62 -1.23
N ASP A 309 1.86 22.24 -0.64
CA ASP A 309 2.00 22.99 0.63
C ASP A 309 2.48 22.06 1.77
N LEU A 310 1.97 20.85 1.86
CA LEU A 310 2.41 19.88 2.88
C LEU A 310 3.91 19.55 2.76
N VAL A 311 4.38 19.34 1.53
CA VAL A 311 5.79 18.99 1.24
C VAL A 311 6.69 20.22 1.44
N GLU A 312 6.26 21.40 1.01
CA GLU A 312 7.00 22.66 1.14
C GLU A 312 7.21 23.04 2.61
N ARG A 313 6.18 22.86 3.43
CA ARG A 313 6.24 23.09 4.88
C ARG A 313 7.01 22.00 5.62
N GLY A 314 7.48 20.98 4.92
CA GLY A 314 8.24 19.88 5.52
C GLY A 314 7.44 18.97 6.45
N LEU A 315 6.09 19.01 6.37
CA LEU A 315 5.23 18.14 7.18
C LEU A 315 5.35 16.67 6.74
N VAL A 316 5.55 16.44 5.45
CA VAL A 316 5.80 15.13 4.83
C VAL A 316 6.80 15.30 3.69
N ASP A 317 7.33 14.16 3.18
CA ASP A 317 8.28 14.17 2.05
C ASP A 317 7.58 13.95 0.70
N GLY A 318 6.35 13.47 0.72
CA GLY A 318 5.53 13.24 -0.47
C GLY A 318 4.13 12.76 -0.12
N VAL A 319 3.35 12.50 -1.15
CA VAL A 319 1.95 12.09 -1.02
C VAL A 319 1.64 10.88 -1.89
N SER A 320 0.73 10.03 -1.40
CA SER A 320 0.16 8.95 -2.19
C SER A 320 -1.30 9.25 -2.51
N MET A 321 -1.61 9.27 -3.80
CA MET A 321 -2.95 9.56 -4.32
C MET A 321 -3.52 8.31 -4.99
N GLY A 322 -4.66 7.82 -4.52
CA GLY A 322 -5.39 6.71 -5.16
C GLY A 322 -6.49 7.25 -6.06
N ARG A 323 -7.65 7.51 -5.47
CA ARG A 323 -8.86 7.96 -6.19
C ARG A 323 -8.70 9.23 -7.04
N PRO A 324 -7.88 10.24 -6.64
CA PRO A 324 -7.61 11.37 -7.52
C PRO A 324 -6.96 10.96 -8.84
N LEU A 325 -6.01 10.00 -8.82
CA LEU A 325 -5.37 9.49 -10.03
C LEU A 325 -6.25 8.49 -10.81
N LEU A 326 -7.33 7.97 -10.22
CA LEU A 326 -8.38 7.29 -10.97
C LEU A 326 -9.28 8.28 -11.70
N ALA A 327 -9.66 9.38 -11.04
CA ALA A 327 -10.49 10.42 -11.63
C ALA A 327 -9.77 11.15 -12.77
N ASP A 328 -8.50 11.50 -12.56
CA ASP A 328 -7.64 12.13 -13.56
C ASP A 328 -6.24 11.50 -13.56
N PRO A 329 -5.93 10.63 -14.51
CA PRO A 329 -4.61 10.01 -14.61
C PRO A 329 -3.51 11.03 -14.93
N ASP A 330 -3.83 12.16 -15.55
CA ASP A 330 -2.88 13.23 -15.92
C ASP A 330 -2.74 14.31 -14.84
N LEU A 331 -3.36 14.14 -13.68
CA LEU A 331 -3.35 15.12 -12.60
C LEU A 331 -1.94 15.64 -12.26
N PRO A 332 -0.88 14.79 -12.09
CA PRO A 332 0.47 15.31 -11.81
C PRO A 332 1.04 16.14 -12.97
N LYS A 333 0.86 15.68 -14.20
CA LYS A 333 1.33 16.36 -15.42
C LYS A 333 0.64 17.71 -15.61
N LYS A 334 -0.68 17.75 -15.48
CA LYS A 334 -1.48 18.99 -15.57
C LYS A 334 -1.07 19.99 -14.49
N ALA A 335 -0.88 19.52 -13.25
CA ALA A 335 -0.42 20.36 -12.16
C ALA A 335 0.99 20.92 -12.42
N TYR A 336 1.94 20.09 -12.87
CA TYR A 336 3.29 20.51 -13.25
C TYR A 336 3.29 21.61 -14.31
N GLU A 337 2.33 21.53 -15.25
CA GLU A 337 2.12 22.51 -16.33
C GLU A 337 1.26 23.70 -15.90
N ASN A 338 0.88 23.82 -14.63
CA ASN A 338 -0.04 24.84 -14.06
C ASN A 338 -1.44 24.86 -14.70
N ARG A 339 -1.88 23.77 -15.30
CA ARG A 339 -3.20 23.60 -15.93
C ARG A 339 -4.23 23.04 -14.92
N PHE A 340 -4.48 23.78 -13.85
CA PHE A 340 -5.35 23.32 -12.76
C PHE A 340 -6.81 23.20 -13.18
N ASP A 341 -7.28 24.08 -14.06
CA ASP A 341 -8.67 24.07 -14.54
C ASP A 341 -8.98 22.87 -15.43
N ASP A 342 -7.94 22.23 -15.98
CA ASP A 342 -8.07 21.00 -16.77
C ASP A 342 -8.15 19.73 -15.90
N ILE A 343 -7.88 19.84 -14.59
CA ILE A 343 -7.88 18.69 -13.69
C ILE A 343 -9.31 18.27 -13.36
N THR A 344 -9.64 17.01 -13.62
CA THR A 344 -10.91 16.40 -13.20
C THR A 344 -10.82 15.98 -11.72
N PRO A 345 -11.49 16.72 -10.80
CA PRO A 345 -11.33 16.45 -9.38
C PRO A 345 -12.04 15.18 -8.93
N CYS A 346 -11.42 14.42 -8.03
CA CYS A 346 -12.10 13.32 -7.33
C CYS A 346 -13.09 13.88 -6.31
N GLY A 347 -14.37 13.59 -6.46
CA GLY A 347 -15.43 14.03 -5.53
C GLY A 347 -15.47 13.26 -4.19
N SER A 348 -14.60 12.28 -3.98
CA SER A 348 -14.63 11.38 -2.79
C SER A 348 -16.01 10.76 -2.57
N CYS A 349 -16.73 10.44 -3.65
CA CYS A 349 -18.11 9.96 -3.62
C CYS A 349 -18.30 8.56 -2.99
N GLY A 350 -17.17 7.79 -2.84
CA GLY A 350 -17.23 6.43 -2.29
C GLY A 350 -17.97 5.42 -3.19
N GLY A 351 -18.09 5.73 -4.49
CA GLY A 351 -18.84 4.91 -5.44
C GLY A 351 -18.05 3.73 -6.00
N ARG A 352 -18.15 3.51 -7.28
CA ARG A 352 -17.62 2.34 -8.04
C ARG A 352 -16.15 2.01 -7.83
N CYS A 353 -15.32 2.96 -7.39
CA CYS A 353 -13.90 2.73 -7.09
C CYS A 353 -13.65 2.00 -5.76
N ILE A 354 -14.68 1.80 -4.95
CA ILE A 354 -14.62 1.11 -3.66
C ILE A 354 -15.50 -0.15 -3.70
N THR A 355 -16.71 -0.02 -4.25
CA THR A 355 -17.69 -1.11 -4.32
C THR A 355 -18.03 -1.35 -5.78
N PRO A 356 -17.65 -2.48 -6.38
CA PRO A 356 -18.06 -2.85 -7.71
C PRO A 356 -19.59 -2.87 -7.83
N GLU A 357 -20.14 -2.33 -8.91
CA GLU A 357 -21.60 -2.32 -9.14
C GLU A 357 -22.15 -3.67 -9.57
N ASP A 358 -21.37 -4.42 -10.32
CA ASP A 358 -21.75 -5.71 -10.84
C ASP A 358 -21.04 -6.83 -10.07
N PRO A 359 -21.76 -7.63 -9.27
CA PRO A 359 -21.17 -8.75 -8.56
C PRO A 359 -20.64 -9.85 -9.50
N HIS A 360 -21.10 -9.90 -10.76
CA HIS A 360 -20.62 -10.85 -11.77
C HIS A 360 -19.38 -10.33 -12.52
N HIS A 361 -19.14 -9.01 -12.50
CA HIS A 361 -17.96 -8.36 -13.08
C HIS A 361 -17.40 -7.35 -12.08
N PRO A 362 -16.79 -7.83 -11.00
CA PRO A 362 -16.44 -6.99 -9.84
C PRO A 362 -15.20 -6.10 -10.06
N VAL A 363 -15.09 -5.46 -11.22
CA VAL A 363 -13.99 -4.52 -11.51
C VAL A 363 -14.35 -3.13 -10.96
N CYS A 364 -13.42 -2.55 -10.21
CA CYS A 364 -13.56 -1.19 -9.72
C CYS A 364 -13.41 -0.17 -10.85
N LYS A 365 -14.30 0.84 -10.87
CA LYS A 365 -14.34 1.90 -11.88
C LYS A 365 -14.44 3.27 -11.23
N CYS A 366 -14.06 4.30 -11.93
CA CYS A 366 -14.34 5.66 -11.48
C CYS A 366 -15.71 6.14 -12.02
N HIS A 367 -16.51 6.75 -11.16
CA HIS A 367 -17.80 7.32 -11.59
C HIS A 367 -17.63 8.53 -12.52
N ILE A 368 -16.54 9.27 -12.34
CA ILE A 368 -16.25 10.50 -13.08
C ILE A 368 -15.45 10.21 -14.36
N ASN A 369 -14.54 9.23 -14.29
CA ASN A 369 -13.69 8.85 -15.41
C ASN A 369 -14.17 7.51 -16.01
N PRO A 370 -14.84 7.51 -17.16
CA PRO A 370 -15.38 6.28 -17.76
C PRO A 370 -14.28 5.37 -18.36
N LEU A 371 -13.04 5.84 -18.45
CA LEU A 371 -11.92 5.08 -19.01
C LEU A 371 -11.19 4.19 -17.98
N VAL A 372 -11.75 4.05 -16.76
CA VAL A 372 -11.23 3.21 -15.68
C VAL A 372 -12.21 2.10 -15.38
#